data_1a9a1f3ac1008e1f1f8792fb2096bc47
#
_entry.id   1a9a1f3ac1008e1f1f8792fb2096bc47
#
_cell.length_a   1.000
_cell.length_b   1.000
_cell.length_c   1.000
_cell.angle_alpha   90.00
_cell.angle_beta   90.00
_cell.angle_gamma   90.00
#
_symmetry.space_group_name_H-M   'P 1'
#
loop_
_entity.id
_entity.type
_entity.pdbx_description
1 polymer ?
#
loop_
_entity_poly.entity_id
_entity_poly.type
_entity_poly.pdbx_seq_one_letter_code
_entity_poly.pdbx_strand_id
1 'polypeptide(L)'
;QYPWMHLVETVDNMDADLPHKRVAVCFDYNVLDSFMAEWMLRKQQLRRGEITREEYQEWKLNWPSTADDCGKFQPKKAWRKE
;
A
#
# COMPACT_ATOMS: atom_id res chain seq x y z
N GLN A 1 2.01 -11.98 5.71
CA GLN A 1 1.94 -11.69 4.27
C GLN A 1 0.60 -11.09 3.93
N TYR A 2 0.62 -10.07 3.09
CA TYR A 2 -0.58 -9.34 2.73
C TYR A 2 -1.34 -10.05 1.61
N PRO A 3 -2.68 -10.08 1.67
CA PRO A 3 -3.45 -10.82 0.68
C PRO A 3 -3.41 -10.21 -0.73
N TRP A 4 -3.05 -8.94 -0.84
CA TRP A 4 -2.96 -8.25 -2.14
C TRP A 4 -1.55 -8.32 -2.75
N MET A 5 -0.64 -9.03 -2.10
CA MET A 5 0.75 -9.12 -2.52
C MET A 5 1.19 -10.58 -2.51
N HIS A 6 1.84 -11.01 -3.57
CA HIS A 6 2.37 -12.36 -3.64
C HIS A 6 3.70 -12.36 -4.38
N LEU A 7 4.50 -13.37 -4.11
CA LEU A 7 5.81 -13.50 -4.72
C LEU A 7 5.72 -14.33 -5.99
N VAL A 8 6.39 -13.87 -7.03
CA VAL A 8 6.49 -14.58 -8.28
C VAL A 8 7.96 -14.80 -8.60
N GLU A 9 8.29 -16.03 -8.92
CA GLU A 9 9.63 -16.39 -9.31
C GLU A 9 9.76 -16.20 -10.81
N THR A 10 10.74 -15.42 -11.24
CA THR A 10 10.94 -15.12 -12.65
C THR A 10 12.36 -15.44 -13.07
N VAL A 11 12.53 -15.66 -14.37
CA VAL A 11 13.85 -15.80 -14.97
C VAL A 11 14.21 -14.47 -15.60
N ASP A 12 15.42 -14.01 -15.30
CA ASP A 12 15.90 -12.76 -15.86
C ASP A 12 16.37 -12.97 -17.30
N ASN A 13 15.52 -12.63 -18.24
CA ASN A 13 15.83 -12.79 -19.66
C ASN A 13 16.73 -11.70 -20.19
N MET A 14 16.91 -10.63 -19.43
CA MET A 14 17.75 -9.52 -19.84
C MET A 14 19.24 -9.82 -19.64
N ASP A 15 19.53 -10.81 -18.83
CA ASP A 15 20.90 -11.15 -18.47
C ASP A 15 21.10 -12.65 -18.67
N ALA A 16 21.18 -13.04 -19.93
CA ALA A 16 21.29 -14.46 -20.28
C ALA A 16 22.59 -15.08 -19.79
N ASP A 17 23.62 -14.25 -19.59
CA ASP A 17 24.90 -14.76 -19.10
C ASP A 17 24.86 -15.08 -17.62
N LEU A 18 23.84 -14.63 -16.93
CA LEU A 18 23.64 -14.88 -15.50
C LEU A 18 22.28 -15.53 -15.31
N PRO A 19 22.13 -16.79 -15.71
CA PRO A 19 20.84 -17.46 -15.66
C PRO A 19 20.47 -17.81 -14.21
N HIS A 20 19.92 -16.87 -13.52
CA HIS A 20 19.45 -17.08 -12.17
C HIS A 20 18.01 -16.60 -12.06
N LYS A 21 17.31 -17.20 -11.14
CA LYS A 21 15.92 -16.84 -10.90
C LYS A 21 15.86 -15.60 -10.04
N ARG A 22 14.94 -14.74 -10.37
CA ARG A 22 14.62 -13.57 -9.55
C ARG A 22 13.30 -13.79 -8.87
N VAL A 23 13.19 -13.24 -7.69
CA VAL A 23 11.92 -13.21 -6.98
C VAL A 23 11.35 -11.80 -7.12
N ALA A 24 10.18 -11.73 -7.72
CA ALA A 24 9.47 -10.47 -7.89
C ALA A 24 8.24 -10.46 -7.01
N VAL A 25 7.86 -9.25 -6.56
CA VAL A 25 6.64 -9.06 -5.80
C VAL A 25 5.58 -8.57 -6.76
N CYS A 26 4.50 -9.35 -6.88
CA CYS A 26 3.37 -8.98 -7.71
C CYS A 26 2.26 -8.42 -6.85
N PHE A 27 1.61 -7.39 -7.37
CA PHE A 27 0.51 -6.72 -6.70
C PHE A 27 -0.76 -6.87 -7.49
N ASP A 28 -1.87 -6.99 -6.78
CA ASP A 28 -3.18 -6.85 -7.40
C ASP A 28 -3.34 -5.40 -7.79
N TYR A 29 -3.49 -5.13 -9.09
CA TYR A 29 -3.52 -3.75 -9.58
C TYR A 29 -4.65 -2.93 -8.98
N ASN A 30 -5.83 -3.52 -8.82
CA ASN A 30 -6.95 -2.78 -8.26
C ASN A 30 -6.68 -2.38 -6.81
N VAL A 31 -6.11 -3.30 -6.04
CA VAL A 31 -5.77 -3.03 -4.64
C VAL A 31 -4.62 -2.04 -4.57
N LEU A 32 -3.61 -2.20 -5.42
CA LEU A 32 -2.47 -1.30 -5.44
C LEU A 32 -2.90 0.11 -5.80
N ASP A 33 -3.75 0.26 -6.81
CA ASP A 33 -4.22 1.59 -7.21
C ASP A 33 -4.98 2.26 -6.09
N SER A 34 -5.83 1.51 -5.39
CA SER A 34 -6.57 2.03 -4.24
C SER A 34 -5.63 2.48 -3.13
N PHE A 35 -4.64 1.64 -2.82
CA PHE A 35 -3.66 1.97 -1.80
C PHE A 35 -2.87 3.23 -2.19
N MET A 36 -2.40 3.30 -3.42
CA MET A 36 -1.58 4.42 -3.86
C MET A 36 -2.35 5.73 -3.82
N ALA A 37 -3.61 5.70 -4.23
CA ALA A 37 -4.45 6.90 -4.20
C ALA A 37 -4.60 7.40 -2.76
N GLU A 38 -4.93 6.51 -1.83
CA GLU A 38 -5.07 6.88 -0.44
C GLU A 38 -3.73 7.30 0.17
N TRP A 39 -2.66 6.61 -0.19
CA TRP A 39 -1.34 6.90 0.32
C TRP A 39 -0.91 8.32 -0.06
N MET A 40 -1.11 8.70 -1.31
CA MET A 40 -0.79 10.05 -1.74
C MET A 40 -1.60 11.07 -0.96
N LEU A 41 -2.88 10.80 -0.74
CA LEU A 41 -3.73 11.69 0.05
C LEU A 41 -3.24 11.79 1.49
N ARG A 42 -2.93 10.66 2.12
CA ARG A 42 -2.46 10.65 3.51
C ARG A 42 -1.15 11.40 3.66
N LYS A 43 -0.25 11.27 2.69
CA LYS A 43 1.01 12.00 2.71
C LYS A 43 0.77 13.51 2.62
N GLN A 44 -0.17 13.92 1.79
CA GLN A 44 -0.53 15.33 1.69
C GLN A 44 -1.14 15.84 2.99
N GLN A 45 -2.04 15.06 3.57
CA GLN A 45 -2.69 15.42 4.83
C GLN A 45 -1.65 15.55 5.95
N LEU A 46 -0.70 14.63 5.98
CA LEU A 46 0.37 14.70 6.98
C LEU A 46 1.22 15.96 6.78
N ARG A 47 1.55 16.27 5.54
CA ARG A 47 2.36 17.44 5.22
C ARG A 47 1.65 18.74 5.60
N ARG A 48 0.32 18.75 5.43
CA ARG A 48 -0.49 19.95 5.76
C ARG A 48 -0.87 20.02 7.23
N GLY A 49 -0.55 19.01 8.01
CA GLY A 49 -0.92 18.96 9.41
C GLY A 49 -2.38 18.61 9.66
N GLU A 50 -3.05 18.07 8.66
CA GLU A 50 -4.46 17.65 8.79
C GLU A 50 -4.60 16.36 9.56
N ILE A 51 -3.55 15.54 9.55
CA ILE A 51 -3.49 14.32 10.35
C ILE A 51 -2.15 14.29 11.08
N THR A 52 -2.10 13.55 12.18
CA THR A 52 -0.86 13.39 12.94
C THR A 52 -0.04 12.27 12.35
N ARG A 53 1.24 12.23 12.73
CA ARG A 53 2.11 11.14 12.33
C ARG A 53 1.58 9.80 12.85
N GLU A 54 1.02 9.81 14.05
CA GLU A 54 0.46 8.59 14.64
C GLU A 54 -0.74 8.09 13.84
N GLU A 55 -1.60 8.99 13.42
CA GLU A 55 -2.74 8.65 12.57
C GLU A 55 -2.28 8.10 11.24
N TYR A 56 -1.27 8.72 10.65
CA TYR A 56 -0.70 8.27 9.40
C TYR A 56 -0.14 6.85 9.53
N GLN A 57 0.61 6.60 10.60
CA GLN A 57 1.18 5.27 10.85
C GLN A 57 0.09 4.23 11.08
N GLU A 58 -0.94 4.59 11.84
CA GLU A 58 -2.05 3.70 12.09
C GLU A 58 -2.76 3.32 10.79
N TRP A 59 -3.01 4.29 9.94
CA TRP A 59 -3.60 4.03 8.64
C TRP A 59 -2.73 3.10 7.81
N LYS A 60 -1.45 3.40 7.72
CA LYS A 60 -0.53 2.68 6.85
C LYS A 60 -0.31 1.24 7.30
N LEU A 61 -0.10 1.05 8.59
CA LEU A 61 0.22 -0.27 9.12
C LEU A 61 -0.96 -1.23 9.11
N ASN A 62 -2.17 -0.71 9.12
CA ASN A 62 -3.38 -1.53 9.19
C ASN A 62 -4.15 -1.57 7.87
N TRP A 63 -3.65 -0.91 6.86
CA TRP A 63 -4.30 -0.98 5.56
C TRP A 63 -4.28 -2.44 5.06
N PRO A 64 -5.33 -3.01 4.46
CA PRO A 64 -6.53 -2.29 3.95
C PRO A 64 -7.68 -2.16 4.94
N SER A 65 -7.54 -2.61 6.18
CA SER A 65 -8.63 -2.46 7.16
C SER A 65 -8.98 -0.99 7.41
N THR A 66 -8.02 -0.09 7.23
CA THR A 66 -8.21 1.34 7.38
C THR A 66 -8.62 2.05 6.09
N ALA A 67 -8.81 1.29 5.01
CA ALA A 67 -9.16 1.87 3.71
C ALA A 67 -10.52 2.56 3.77
N ASP A 68 -10.57 3.81 3.31
CA ASP A 68 -11.79 4.60 3.28
C ASP A 68 -12.05 5.19 1.89
N ASP A 69 -11.31 4.72 0.89
CA ASP A 69 -11.40 5.20 -0.49
C ASP A 69 -11.30 6.71 -0.56
N CYS A 70 -10.23 7.25 0.00
CA CYS A 70 -9.95 8.69 0.06
C CYS A 70 -11.05 9.47 0.78
N GLY A 71 -11.62 8.87 1.80
CA GLY A 71 -12.62 9.52 2.62
C GLY A 71 -14.06 9.34 2.16
N LYS A 72 -14.29 8.46 1.19
CA LYS A 72 -15.63 8.26 0.64
C LYS A 72 -16.52 7.40 1.53
N PHE A 73 -15.92 6.55 2.35
CA PHE A 73 -16.70 5.72 3.27
C PHE A 73 -15.91 5.49 4.55
N GLN A 74 -16.60 4.93 5.54
CA GLN A 74 -15.96 4.69 6.82
C GLN A 74 -15.14 3.41 6.76
N PRO A 75 -13.87 3.43 7.22
CA PRO A 75 -13.04 2.23 7.20
C PRO A 75 -13.52 1.20 8.21
N LYS A 76 -13.17 -0.04 7.96
CA LYS A 76 -13.47 -1.12 8.90
C LYS A 76 -12.77 -0.92 10.22
N LYS A 77 -11.56 -0.40 10.18
CA LYS A 77 -10.80 -0.04 11.37
C LYS A 77 -10.54 1.45 11.37
N ALA A 78 -10.99 2.11 12.41
CA ALA A 78 -10.78 3.54 12.56
C ALA A 78 -9.29 3.84 12.77
N TRP A 79 -8.81 4.88 12.12
CA TRP A 79 -7.42 5.29 12.25
C TRP A 79 -7.29 6.76 12.68
N ARG A 80 -8.38 7.53 12.56
CA ARG A 80 -8.37 8.92 13.01
C ARG A 80 -8.61 8.97 14.51
N LYS A 81 -7.83 9.79 15.18
CA LYS A 81 -7.96 10.01 16.62
C LYS A 81 -8.58 11.36 16.83
N GLU A 82 -9.85 11.38 17.04
CA GLU A 82 -10.57 12.61 17.31
C GLU A 82 -11.04 12.69 18.74
#